data_6bf087522be5178cce8f240711ce9569
#
_entry.id   6bf087522be5178cce8f240711ce9569
#
_cell.length_a   1.000
_cell.length_b   1.000
_cell.length_c   1.000
_cell.angle_alpha   90.00
_cell.angle_beta   90.00
_cell.angle_gamma   90.00
#
_symmetry.space_group_name_H-M   'P 1'
#
loop_
_entity.id
_entity.type
_entity.pdbx_description
1 polymer ?
#
loop_
_entity_poly.entity_id
_entity_poly.type
_entity_poly.pdbx_seq_one_letter_code
_entity_poly.pdbx_strand_id
1 'polypeptide(L)'
;MVNVWGALTAFAIMGCAFWRMRRHVLAKGGSMKFTKEQLEAVLEKFEGEGDKATVKTWVAFVPFICLFVGASTGLPIFLVCFACALLVIILAHRNLMKSEADMVKGVKMISIPFVATVVFMFLSGVINNTGVLDVMSEVFKPLLNTAPMLLMFIVALLAGIVTQSYLASAAIILPFCTLVLGAGADPMAVAVAATSGGNLGQYFLTGGPISGLNTVIPVVPGSELMCANKFQRLNHVAGWIAAAIITAGLTLV
;
A
#
# COMPACT_ATOMS: atom_id res chain seq x y z
N MET A 1 12.68 12.94 -4.19
CA MET A 1 11.64 13.84 -4.73
C MET A 1 10.29 13.12 -4.67
N VAL A 2 9.28 13.73 -4.07
CA VAL A 2 7.93 13.17 -4.14
C VAL A 2 7.45 13.32 -5.58
N ASN A 3 7.00 12.22 -6.19
CA ASN A 3 6.43 12.27 -7.53
C ASN A 3 5.08 13.00 -7.48
N VAL A 4 5.10 14.31 -7.74
CA VAL A 4 3.91 15.17 -7.72
C VAL A 4 2.83 14.66 -8.67
N TRP A 5 3.22 14.14 -9.83
CA TRP A 5 2.31 13.56 -10.81
C TRP A 5 1.63 12.29 -10.30
N GLY A 6 2.39 11.42 -9.62
CA GLY A 6 1.82 10.24 -8.96
C GLY A 6 0.82 10.61 -7.87
N ALA A 7 1.14 11.62 -7.05
CA ALA A 7 0.23 12.12 -6.03
C ALA A 7 -1.06 12.71 -6.64
N LEU A 8 -0.94 13.56 -7.67
CA LEU A 8 -2.10 14.13 -8.37
C LEU A 8 -2.98 13.05 -9.00
N THR A 9 -2.36 12.03 -9.61
CA THR A 9 -3.07 10.89 -10.18
C THR A 9 -3.81 10.11 -9.10
N ALA A 10 -3.17 9.84 -7.96
CA ALA A 10 -3.80 9.16 -6.83
C ALA A 10 -5.00 9.95 -6.29
N PHE A 11 -4.87 11.27 -6.13
CA PHE A 11 -5.99 12.13 -5.70
C PHE A 11 -7.13 12.13 -6.73
N ALA A 12 -6.84 12.19 -8.01
CA ALA A 12 -7.85 12.12 -9.06
C ALA A 12 -8.60 10.78 -9.03
N ILE A 13 -7.88 9.66 -8.88
CA ILE A 13 -8.46 8.32 -8.78
C ILE A 13 -9.35 8.22 -7.54
N MET A 14 -8.88 8.70 -6.38
CA MET A 14 -9.67 8.70 -5.14
C MET A 14 -10.93 9.56 -5.30
N GLY A 15 -10.82 10.73 -5.92
CA GLY A 15 -11.96 11.61 -6.20
C GLY A 15 -13.00 10.93 -7.10
N CYS A 16 -12.57 10.29 -8.17
CA CYS A 16 -13.43 9.52 -9.07
C CYS A 16 -14.10 8.33 -8.36
N ALA A 17 -13.32 7.59 -7.53
CA ALA A 17 -13.83 6.48 -6.75
C ALA A 17 -14.90 6.95 -5.74
N PHE A 18 -14.62 8.05 -5.03
CA PHE A 18 -15.56 8.64 -4.08
C PHE A 18 -16.85 9.14 -4.78
N TRP A 19 -16.71 9.85 -5.90
CA TRP A 19 -17.86 10.30 -6.69
C TRP A 19 -18.72 9.15 -7.19
N ARG A 20 -18.09 8.09 -7.70
CA ARG A 20 -18.79 6.88 -8.14
C ARG A 20 -19.50 6.18 -6.98
N MET A 21 -18.84 6.05 -5.83
CA MET A 21 -19.43 5.47 -4.63
C MET A 21 -20.64 6.29 -4.17
N ARG A 22 -20.48 7.62 -4.07
CA ARG A 22 -21.57 8.52 -3.71
C ARG A 22 -22.78 8.34 -4.64
N ARG A 23 -22.54 8.32 -5.94
CA ARG A 23 -23.60 8.16 -6.94
C ARG A 23 -24.30 6.81 -6.81
N HIS A 24 -23.55 5.74 -6.54
CA HIS A 24 -24.09 4.40 -6.35
C HIS A 24 -24.97 4.32 -5.08
N VAL A 25 -24.49 4.87 -3.97
CA VAL A 25 -25.25 4.89 -2.69
C VAL A 25 -26.53 5.69 -2.82
N LEU A 26 -26.47 6.90 -3.40
CA LEU A 26 -27.64 7.77 -3.59
C LEU A 26 -28.65 7.13 -4.57
N ALA A 27 -28.20 6.47 -5.63
CA ALA A 27 -29.09 5.79 -6.59
C ALA A 27 -29.86 4.61 -5.96
N LYS A 28 -29.32 4.04 -4.87
CA LYS A 28 -30.00 2.99 -4.09
C LYS A 28 -30.83 3.51 -2.92
N GLY A 29 -31.03 4.82 -2.84
CA GLY A 29 -31.75 5.46 -1.73
C GLY A 29 -31.00 5.47 -0.41
N GLY A 30 -29.69 5.17 -0.42
CA GLY A 30 -28.84 5.19 0.76
C GLY A 30 -28.36 6.61 1.11
N SER A 31 -27.84 6.78 2.31
CA SER A 31 -27.24 8.00 2.81
C SER A 31 -25.73 7.85 2.93
N MET A 32 -24.96 8.91 2.63
CA MET A 32 -23.54 8.98 2.90
C MET A 32 -23.22 9.36 4.35
N LYS A 33 -24.25 9.65 5.14
CA LYS A 33 -24.11 9.95 6.57
C LYS A 33 -24.52 8.73 7.37
N PHE A 34 -23.71 8.37 8.34
CA PHE A 34 -24.12 7.40 9.36
C PHE A 34 -25.30 7.95 10.16
N THR A 35 -26.27 7.11 10.45
CA THR A 35 -27.29 7.43 11.46
C THR A 35 -26.62 7.43 12.84
N LYS A 36 -27.23 8.12 13.82
CA LYS A 36 -26.72 8.13 15.20
C LYS A 36 -26.57 6.71 15.75
N GLU A 37 -27.56 5.86 15.51
CA GLU A 37 -27.57 4.45 15.94
C GLU A 37 -26.43 3.64 15.31
N GLN A 38 -26.13 3.84 14.02
CA GLN A 38 -25.00 3.20 13.35
C GLN A 38 -23.66 3.69 13.90
N LEU A 39 -23.56 4.99 14.22
CA LEU A 39 -22.34 5.55 14.80
C LEU A 39 -22.14 5.02 16.22
N GLU A 40 -23.18 4.95 17.03
CA GLU A 40 -23.14 4.38 18.38
C GLU A 40 -22.74 2.90 18.34
N ALA A 41 -23.32 2.10 17.44
CA ALA A 41 -22.95 0.69 17.27
C ALA A 41 -21.49 0.48 16.83
N VAL A 42 -20.94 1.40 16.04
CA VAL A 42 -19.52 1.41 15.68
C VAL A 42 -18.66 1.78 16.88
N LEU A 43 -19.04 2.83 17.62
CA LEU A 43 -18.30 3.28 18.80
C LEU A 43 -18.31 2.21 19.90
N GLU A 44 -19.43 1.53 20.13
CA GLU A 44 -19.55 0.45 21.11
C GLU A 44 -18.58 -0.72 20.82
N LYS A 45 -18.40 -1.06 19.53
CA LYS A 45 -17.40 -2.06 19.12
C LYS A 45 -15.96 -1.66 19.44
N PHE A 46 -15.65 -0.37 19.34
CA PHE A 46 -14.33 0.15 19.67
C PHE A 46 -14.13 0.42 21.17
N GLU A 47 -15.19 0.79 21.89
CA GLU A 47 -15.13 1.03 23.34
C GLU A 47 -14.87 -0.25 24.15
N GLY A 48 -15.23 -1.42 23.61
CA GLY A 48 -14.96 -2.71 24.26
C GLY A 48 -13.48 -3.14 24.27
N GLU A 49 -12.64 -2.55 23.45
CA GLU A 49 -11.21 -2.93 23.30
C GLU A 49 -10.21 -1.89 23.85
N GLY A 50 -10.63 -0.72 24.28
CA GLY A 50 -9.68 0.33 24.68
C GLY A 50 -10.23 1.38 25.63
N ASP A 51 -9.35 2.00 26.40
CA ASP A 51 -9.64 3.20 27.19
C ASP A 51 -10.26 4.27 26.25
N LYS A 52 -11.33 4.94 26.70
CA LYS A 52 -11.98 6.03 25.96
C LYS A 52 -10.92 7.00 25.40
N ALA A 53 -11.04 7.32 24.12
CA ALA A 53 -10.13 8.27 23.49
C ALA A 53 -10.20 9.62 24.22
N THR A 54 -9.14 9.95 24.96
CA THR A 54 -9.02 11.18 25.74
C THR A 54 -8.49 12.35 24.90
N VAL A 55 -8.12 12.08 23.64
CA VAL A 55 -7.41 13.04 22.78
C VAL A 55 -8.37 13.62 21.74
N LYS A 56 -8.33 14.95 21.58
CA LYS A 56 -9.08 15.61 20.51
C LYS A 56 -8.63 15.11 19.13
N THR A 57 -9.55 14.91 18.19
CA THR A 57 -9.30 14.39 16.84
C THR A 57 -8.14 15.09 16.13
N TRP A 58 -8.03 16.40 16.24
CA TRP A 58 -6.93 17.17 15.64
C TRP A 58 -5.54 16.80 16.20
N VAL A 59 -5.47 16.54 17.49
CA VAL A 59 -4.21 16.15 18.14
C VAL A 59 -3.77 14.77 17.68
N ALA A 60 -4.71 13.88 17.35
CA ALA A 60 -4.40 12.57 16.82
C ALA A 60 -3.72 12.60 15.43
N PHE A 61 -3.87 13.69 14.67
CA PHE A 61 -3.18 13.85 13.38
C PHE A 61 -1.72 14.34 13.52
N VAL A 62 -1.34 14.92 14.65
CA VAL A 62 0.01 15.49 14.85
C VAL A 62 1.13 14.46 14.62
N PRO A 63 1.08 13.23 15.14
CA PRO A 63 2.11 12.23 14.88
C PRO A 63 2.26 11.88 13.38
N PHE A 64 1.16 11.86 12.63
CA PHE A 64 1.19 11.61 11.19
C PHE A 64 1.86 12.76 10.44
N ILE A 65 1.54 14.01 10.81
CA ILE A 65 2.21 15.19 10.23
C ILE A 65 3.71 15.14 10.52
N CYS A 66 4.09 14.84 11.77
CA CYS A 66 5.49 14.70 12.16
C CYS A 66 6.20 13.58 11.39
N LEU A 67 5.52 12.46 11.14
CA LEU A 67 6.03 11.35 10.34
C LEU A 67 6.33 11.82 8.90
N PHE A 68 5.40 12.50 8.25
CA PHE A 68 5.58 13.03 6.90
C PHE A 68 6.69 14.05 6.81
N VAL A 69 6.72 15.00 7.74
CA VAL A 69 7.78 16.04 7.79
C VAL A 69 9.14 15.39 8.05
N GLY A 70 9.25 14.49 9.03
CA GLY A 70 10.48 13.79 9.34
C GLY A 70 11.00 12.94 8.18
N ALA A 71 10.11 12.23 7.49
CA ALA A 71 10.47 11.47 6.30
C ALA A 71 10.95 12.39 5.14
N SER A 72 10.37 13.59 5.03
CA SER A 72 10.74 14.57 3.98
C SER A 72 12.10 15.24 4.24
N THR A 73 12.54 15.31 5.48
CA THR A 73 13.84 15.91 5.86
C THR A 73 15.03 14.98 5.65
N GLY A 74 14.80 13.74 5.18
CA GLY A 74 15.86 12.75 4.97
C GLY A 74 16.38 12.09 6.25
N LEU A 75 15.70 12.29 7.37
CA LEU A 75 16.03 11.59 8.60
C LEU A 75 15.78 10.07 8.46
N PRO A 76 16.58 9.22 9.11
CA PRO A 76 16.34 7.80 9.13
C PRO A 76 14.93 7.48 9.65
N ILE A 77 14.13 6.79 8.84
CA ILE A 77 12.70 6.55 9.10
C ILE A 77 12.44 5.91 10.47
N PHE A 78 13.35 5.05 10.94
CA PHE A 78 13.20 4.42 12.25
C PHE A 78 13.29 5.42 13.41
N LEU A 79 14.13 6.47 13.30
CA LEU A 79 14.21 7.55 14.29
C LEU A 79 12.93 8.40 14.29
N VAL A 80 12.41 8.70 13.09
CA VAL A 80 11.16 9.43 12.95
C VAL A 80 10.00 8.64 13.55
N CYS A 81 9.88 7.34 13.26
CA CYS A 81 8.86 6.48 13.83
C CYS A 81 8.97 6.38 15.37
N PHE A 82 10.19 6.27 15.90
CA PHE A 82 10.40 6.24 17.34
C PHE A 82 9.99 7.56 18.01
N ALA A 83 10.41 8.70 17.44
CA ALA A 83 9.99 10.02 17.92
C ALA A 83 8.46 10.20 17.86
N CYS A 84 7.81 9.74 16.77
CA CYS A 84 6.34 9.77 16.66
C CYS A 84 5.68 8.87 17.71
N ALA A 85 6.24 7.70 18.03
CA ALA A 85 5.71 6.83 19.08
C ALA A 85 5.78 7.50 20.45
N LEU A 86 6.90 8.14 20.78
CA LEU A 86 7.04 8.94 22.02
C LEU A 86 6.05 10.10 22.05
N LEU A 87 5.89 10.79 20.92
CA LEU A 87 4.94 11.89 20.79
C LEU A 87 3.48 11.42 21.05
N VAL A 88 3.10 10.25 20.55
CA VAL A 88 1.78 9.66 20.81
C VAL A 88 1.60 9.40 22.31
N ILE A 89 2.60 8.83 23.00
CA ILE A 89 2.53 8.56 24.44
C ILE A 89 2.32 9.85 25.22
N ILE A 90 3.06 10.91 24.88
CA ILE A 90 2.97 12.22 25.53
C ILE A 90 1.59 12.87 25.28
N LEU A 91 1.17 12.93 24.00
CA LEU A 91 -0.08 13.59 23.62
C LEU A 91 -1.31 12.86 24.14
N ALA A 92 -1.27 11.54 24.23
CA ALA A 92 -2.37 10.73 24.75
C ALA A 92 -2.35 10.61 26.28
N HIS A 93 -1.40 11.23 26.96
CA HIS A 93 -1.20 11.15 28.42
C HIS A 93 -1.25 9.71 28.94
N ARG A 94 -0.67 8.76 28.16
CA ARG A 94 -0.69 7.34 28.48
C ARG A 94 0.30 7.01 29.59
N ASN A 95 -0.07 6.09 30.46
CA ASN A 95 0.86 5.51 31.41
C ASN A 95 1.92 4.68 30.65
N LEU A 96 3.20 4.80 31.03
CA LEU A 96 4.31 4.10 30.39
C LEU A 96 4.13 2.57 30.39
N MET A 97 3.64 1.98 31.46
CA MET A 97 3.40 0.53 31.53
C MET A 97 2.31 0.05 30.53
N LYS A 98 1.22 0.84 30.38
CA LYS A 98 0.21 0.52 29.36
C LYS A 98 0.76 0.72 27.94
N SER A 99 1.59 1.73 27.73
CA SER A 99 2.24 1.99 26.46
C SER A 99 3.21 0.89 26.06
N GLU A 100 3.94 0.29 27.02
CA GLU A 100 4.78 -0.88 26.78
C GLU A 100 3.95 -2.06 26.25
N ALA A 101 2.83 -2.37 26.88
CA ALA A 101 1.94 -3.42 26.43
C ALA A 101 1.40 -3.17 25.01
N ASP A 102 1.01 -1.92 24.70
CA ASP A 102 0.56 -1.52 23.37
C ASP A 102 1.69 -1.63 22.34
N MET A 103 2.92 -1.27 22.67
CA MET A 103 4.09 -1.44 21.81
C MET A 103 4.39 -2.91 21.53
N VAL A 104 4.34 -3.78 22.55
CA VAL A 104 4.51 -5.24 22.39
C VAL A 104 3.42 -5.82 21.50
N LYS A 105 2.17 -5.37 21.68
CA LYS A 105 1.05 -5.76 20.80
C LYS A 105 1.31 -5.32 19.36
N GLY A 106 1.79 -4.10 19.15
CA GLY A 106 2.19 -3.59 17.84
C GLY A 106 3.30 -4.42 17.18
N VAL A 107 4.35 -4.77 17.93
CA VAL A 107 5.43 -5.64 17.42
C VAL A 107 4.89 -7.02 17.02
N LYS A 108 3.99 -7.60 17.81
CA LYS A 108 3.33 -8.87 17.44
C LYS A 108 2.54 -8.78 16.14
N MET A 109 1.85 -7.66 15.90
CA MET A 109 1.09 -7.46 14.66
C MET A 109 1.98 -7.40 13.43
N ILE A 110 3.18 -6.80 13.53
CA ILE A 110 4.12 -6.67 12.41
C ILE A 110 5.13 -7.81 12.32
N SER A 111 5.16 -8.75 13.26
CA SER A 111 6.16 -9.82 13.31
C SER A 111 6.14 -10.70 12.07
N ILE A 112 4.96 -11.13 11.60
CA ILE A 112 4.83 -11.95 10.40
C ILE A 112 5.27 -11.19 9.14
N PRO A 113 4.78 -9.97 8.84
CA PRO A 113 5.28 -9.17 7.73
C PRO A 113 6.80 -8.90 7.81
N PHE A 114 7.32 -8.65 9.00
CA PHE A 114 8.74 -8.39 9.21
C PHE A 114 9.60 -9.61 8.85
N VAL A 115 9.27 -10.78 9.42
CA VAL A 115 9.99 -12.03 9.11
C VAL A 115 9.90 -12.35 7.62
N ALA A 116 8.72 -12.22 7.01
CA ALA A 116 8.54 -12.43 5.58
C ALA A 116 9.44 -11.49 4.77
N THR A 117 9.52 -10.20 5.13
CA THR A 117 10.39 -9.23 4.43
C THR A 117 11.85 -9.65 4.50
N VAL A 118 12.35 -10.05 5.68
CA VAL A 118 13.74 -10.51 5.84
C VAL A 118 14.02 -11.75 4.99
N VAL A 119 13.12 -12.73 4.98
CA VAL A 119 13.24 -13.93 4.16
C VAL A 119 13.26 -13.59 2.66
N PHE A 120 12.41 -12.67 2.21
CA PHE A 120 12.38 -12.24 0.81
C PHE A 120 13.63 -11.44 0.42
N MET A 121 14.18 -10.61 1.31
CA MET A 121 15.45 -9.94 1.05
C MET A 121 16.60 -10.95 0.92
N PHE A 122 16.63 -11.96 1.77
CA PHE A 122 17.60 -13.05 1.70
C PHE A 122 17.46 -13.82 0.38
N LEU A 123 16.24 -14.21 0.00
CA LEU A 123 15.95 -14.90 -1.26
C LEU A 123 16.38 -14.07 -2.47
N SER A 124 16.08 -12.77 -2.47
CA SER A 124 16.52 -11.84 -3.50
C SER A 124 18.04 -11.79 -3.60
N GLY A 125 18.74 -11.76 -2.46
CA GLY A 125 20.21 -11.84 -2.42
C GLY A 125 20.76 -13.13 -3.00
N VAL A 126 20.13 -14.27 -2.69
CA VAL A 126 20.51 -15.58 -3.27
C VAL A 126 20.32 -15.57 -4.79
N ILE A 127 19.17 -15.10 -5.29
CA ILE A 127 18.88 -15.01 -6.72
C ILE A 127 19.94 -14.14 -7.43
N ASN A 128 20.30 -12.98 -6.84
CA ASN A 128 21.31 -12.09 -7.41
C ASN A 128 22.71 -12.75 -7.50
N ASN A 129 23.03 -13.66 -6.58
CA ASN A 129 24.35 -14.31 -6.52
C ASN A 129 24.44 -15.67 -7.23
N THR A 130 23.34 -16.20 -7.74
CA THR A 130 23.30 -17.53 -8.38
C THR A 130 23.48 -17.50 -9.90
N GLY A 131 23.71 -16.34 -10.51
CA GLY A 131 23.78 -16.19 -11.97
C GLY A 131 22.44 -16.31 -12.69
N VAL A 132 21.34 -16.47 -11.96
CA VAL A 132 19.99 -16.51 -12.54
C VAL A 132 19.68 -15.23 -13.29
N LEU A 133 20.14 -14.08 -12.80
CA LEU A 133 19.94 -12.78 -13.47
C LEU A 133 20.63 -12.71 -14.83
N ASP A 134 21.79 -13.35 -14.98
CA ASP A 134 22.51 -13.37 -16.25
C ASP A 134 21.71 -14.15 -17.30
N VAL A 135 21.21 -15.33 -16.92
CA VAL A 135 20.34 -16.14 -17.79
C VAL A 135 19.05 -15.39 -18.13
N MET A 136 18.43 -14.74 -17.14
CA MET A 136 17.24 -13.91 -17.37
C MET A 136 17.54 -12.73 -18.29
N SER A 137 18.71 -12.08 -18.14
CA SER A 137 19.16 -11.01 -19.02
C SER A 137 19.26 -11.46 -20.47
N GLU A 138 19.84 -12.64 -20.73
CA GLU A 138 19.92 -13.17 -22.08
C GLU A 138 18.54 -13.50 -22.68
N VAL A 139 17.68 -14.16 -21.91
CA VAL A 139 16.32 -14.52 -22.36
C VAL A 139 15.47 -13.29 -22.66
N PHE A 140 15.56 -12.27 -21.83
CA PHE A 140 14.76 -11.05 -21.98
C PHE A 140 15.47 -9.93 -22.74
N LYS A 141 16.69 -10.15 -23.22
CA LYS A 141 17.50 -9.15 -23.94
C LYS A 141 16.76 -8.40 -25.04
N PRO A 142 15.95 -9.05 -25.90
CA PRO A 142 15.20 -8.32 -26.93
C PRO A 142 14.21 -7.32 -26.31
N LEU A 143 13.54 -7.72 -25.24
CA LEU A 143 12.53 -6.88 -24.59
C LEU A 143 13.16 -5.80 -23.70
N LEU A 144 14.29 -6.10 -23.06
CA LEU A 144 15.08 -5.12 -22.30
C LEU A 144 15.57 -3.98 -23.17
N ASN A 145 15.98 -4.27 -24.42
CA ASN A 145 16.50 -3.26 -25.34
C ASN A 145 15.39 -2.43 -26.00
N THR A 146 14.18 -2.98 -26.15
CA THR A 146 13.07 -2.30 -26.87
C THR A 146 12.05 -1.69 -25.96
N ALA A 147 11.70 -2.35 -24.85
CA ALA A 147 10.63 -1.93 -23.95
C ALA A 147 10.85 -2.39 -22.51
N PRO A 148 11.92 -1.92 -21.82
CA PRO A 148 12.26 -2.38 -20.47
C PRO A 148 11.13 -2.11 -19.45
N MET A 149 10.40 -1.00 -19.59
CA MET A 149 9.27 -0.67 -18.71
C MET A 149 8.09 -1.62 -18.90
N LEU A 150 7.83 -2.04 -20.13
CA LEU A 150 6.77 -3.03 -20.41
C LEU A 150 7.13 -4.38 -19.79
N LEU A 151 8.39 -4.80 -19.92
CA LEU A 151 8.88 -6.03 -19.26
C LEU A 151 8.66 -5.94 -17.75
N MET A 152 9.11 -4.84 -17.13
CA MET A 152 8.97 -4.64 -15.68
C MET A 152 7.52 -4.69 -15.23
N PHE A 153 6.64 -4.01 -15.97
CA PHE A 153 5.20 -3.99 -15.68
C PHE A 153 4.57 -5.38 -15.80
N ILE A 154 4.87 -6.14 -16.87
CA ILE A 154 4.32 -7.49 -17.09
C ILE A 154 4.81 -8.46 -16.02
N VAL A 155 6.09 -8.43 -15.69
CA VAL A 155 6.66 -9.28 -14.63
C VAL A 155 6.02 -8.98 -13.28
N ALA A 156 5.88 -7.70 -12.95
CA ALA A 156 5.24 -7.28 -11.71
C ALA A 156 3.74 -7.66 -11.67
N LEU A 157 3.04 -7.53 -12.80
CA LEU A 157 1.65 -7.96 -12.95
C LEU A 157 1.50 -9.46 -12.69
N LEU A 158 2.32 -10.29 -13.34
CA LEU A 158 2.28 -11.73 -13.16
C LEU A 158 2.66 -12.15 -11.74
N ALA A 159 3.70 -11.52 -11.16
CA ALA A 159 4.08 -11.73 -9.77
C ALA A 159 2.91 -11.41 -8.81
N GLY A 160 2.20 -10.31 -9.03
CA GLY A 160 1.03 -9.94 -8.26
C GLY A 160 -0.12 -10.93 -8.39
N ILE A 161 -0.40 -11.41 -9.60
CA ILE A 161 -1.46 -12.41 -9.86
C ILE A 161 -1.14 -13.74 -9.17
N VAL A 162 0.09 -14.21 -9.28
CA VAL A 162 0.48 -15.53 -8.77
C VAL A 162 0.58 -15.53 -7.25
N THR A 163 1.19 -14.51 -6.68
CA THR A 163 1.49 -14.49 -5.24
C THR A 163 0.35 -13.99 -4.38
N GLN A 164 -0.49 -13.11 -4.91
CA GLN A 164 -1.57 -12.41 -4.17
C GLN A 164 -1.11 -11.77 -2.84
N SER A 165 0.20 -11.45 -2.76
CA SER A 165 0.85 -10.89 -1.58
C SER A 165 1.89 -9.86 -2.01
N TYR A 166 1.84 -8.66 -1.44
CA TYR A 166 2.81 -7.59 -1.73
C TYR A 166 4.25 -8.01 -1.41
N LEU A 167 4.44 -8.70 -0.31
CA LEU A 167 5.77 -9.15 0.13
C LEU A 167 6.31 -10.27 -0.77
N ALA A 168 5.46 -11.24 -1.10
CA ALA A 168 5.87 -12.35 -1.95
C ALA A 168 6.13 -11.89 -3.39
N SER A 169 5.32 -10.97 -3.92
CA SER A 169 5.57 -10.40 -5.25
C SER A 169 6.88 -9.61 -5.30
N ALA A 170 7.25 -8.91 -4.22
CA ALA A 170 8.49 -8.18 -4.15
C ALA A 170 9.73 -9.07 -4.35
N ALA A 171 9.71 -10.31 -3.87
CA ALA A 171 10.80 -11.27 -4.07
C ALA A 171 11.06 -11.58 -5.56
N ILE A 172 10.00 -11.58 -6.37
CA ILE A 172 10.09 -11.78 -7.83
C ILE A 172 10.44 -10.46 -8.52
N ILE A 173 9.84 -9.35 -8.09
CA ILE A 173 9.95 -8.04 -8.73
C ILE A 173 11.35 -7.45 -8.55
N LEU A 174 11.94 -7.54 -7.35
CA LEU A 174 13.23 -6.89 -7.05
C LEU A 174 14.40 -7.34 -7.95
N PRO A 175 14.62 -8.64 -8.23
CA PRO A 175 15.63 -9.07 -9.18
C PRO A 175 15.43 -8.48 -10.58
N PHE A 176 14.19 -8.39 -11.06
CA PHE A 176 13.91 -7.75 -12.35
C PHE A 176 14.12 -6.23 -12.32
N CYS A 177 13.83 -5.56 -11.21
CA CYS A 177 14.20 -4.15 -11.06
C CYS A 177 15.71 -3.96 -11.23
N THR A 178 16.54 -4.82 -10.60
CA THR A 178 18.00 -4.76 -10.74
C THR A 178 18.44 -4.96 -12.19
N LEU A 179 17.81 -5.91 -12.89
CA LEU A 179 18.07 -6.19 -14.29
C LEU A 179 17.76 -5.00 -15.19
N VAL A 180 16.57 -4.41 -15.03
CA VAL A 180 16.07 -3.29 -15.84
C VAL A 180 16.87 -2.01 -15.56
N LEU A 181 17.26 -1.77 -14.30
CA LEU A 181 18.15 -0.67 -13.93
C LEU A 181 19.55 -0.85 -14.52
N GLY A 182 20.08 -2.06 -14.54
CA GLY A 182 21.35 -2.41 -15.18
C GLY A 182 21.34 -2.17 -16.69
N ALA A 183 20.19 -2.24 -17.33
CA ALA A 183 19.99 -1.88 -18.74
C ALA A 183 19.90 -0.35 -18.99
N GLY A 184 20.03 0.48 -17.95
CA GLY A 184 20.07 1.93 -18.06
C GLY A 184 18.70 2.61 -17.98
N ALA A 185 17.66 1.93 -17.52
CA ALA A 185 16.34 2.49 -17.37
C ALA A 185 16.27 3.48 -16.19
N ASP A 186 15.38 4.47 -16.29
CA ASP A 186 15.16 5.46 -15.22
C ASP A 186 14.62 4.82 -13.95
N PRO A 187 15.25 5.05 -12.78
CA PRO A 187 14.84 4.42 -11.52
C PRO A 187 13.40 4.74 -11.08
N MET A 188 12.93 5.95 -11.39
CA MET A 188 11.57 6.36 -11.03
C MET A 188 10.55 5.61 -11.90
N ALA A 189 10.82 5.50 -13.20
CA ALA A 189 9.97 4.77 -14.12
C ALA A 189 9.91 3.28 -13.77
N VAL A 190 11.06 2.67 -13.42
CA VAL A 190 11.12 1.27 -12.93
C VAL A 190 10.27 1.09 -11.67
N ALA A 191 10.40 1.98 -10.69
CA ALA A 191 9.63 1.91 -9.45
C ALA A 191 8.12 2.03 -9.71
N VAL A 192 7.70 2.93 -10.59
CA VAL A 192 6.28 3.10 -10.95
C VAL A 192 5.75 1.90 -11.72
N ALA A 193 6.51 1.37 -12.70
CA ALA A 193 6.11 0.18 -13.47
C ALA A 193 5.97 -1.06 -12.56
N ALA A 194 6.95 -1.28 -11.68
CA ALA A 194 6.95 -2.37 -10.71
C ALA A 194 5.74 -2.30 -9.76
N THR A 195 5.51 -1.11 -9.19
CA THR A 195 4.43 -0.89 -8.24
C THR A 195 3.05 -1.01 -8.92
N SER A 196 2.89 -0.40 -10.08
CA SER A 196 1.64 -0.42 -10.84
C SER A 196 1.27 -1.83 -11.27
N GLY A 197 2.22 -2.58 -11.84
CA GLY A 197 2.01 -3.97 -12.25
C GLY A 197 1.68 -4.87 -11.08
N GLY A 198 2.48 -4.83 -10.01
CA GLY A 198 2.27 -5.66 -8.83
C GLY A 198 0.91 -5.43 -8.16
N ASN A 199 0.53 -4.17 -7.99
CA ASN A 199 -0.78 -3.84 -7.43
C ASN A 199 -1.93 -4.27 -8.34
N LEU A 200 -1.85 -4.00 -9.64
CA LEU A 200 -2.87 -4.42 -10.60
C LEU A 200 -3.07 -5.94 -10.56
N GLY A 201 -1.97 -6.71 -10.51
CA GLY A 201 -2.00 -8.17 -10.39
C GLY A 201 -2.75 -8.67 -9.16
N GLN A 202 -2.56 -8.03 -8.02
CA GLN A 202 -3.24 -8.42 -6.78
C GLN A 202 -4.75 -8.14 -6.80
N TYR A 203 -5.19 -7.10 -7.51
CA TYR A 203 -6.61 -6.83 -7.68
C TYR A 203 -7.31 -7.77 -8.66
N PHE A 204 -6.54 -8.50 -9.45
CA PHE A 204 -7.10 -9.41 -10.45
C PHE A 204 -7.85 -10.57 -9.83
N LEU A 205 -7.29 -11.17 -8.78
CA LEU A 205 -8.00 -12.22 -8.02
C LEU A 205 -8.68 -11.63 -6.77
N THR A 206 -8.14 -11.70 -5.62
CA THR A 206 -8.82 -11.22 -4.41
C THR A 206 -7.87 -10.91 -3.24
N GLY A 207 -6.57 -11.16 -3.37
CA GLY A 207 -5.67 -11.23 -2.24
C GLY A 207 -5.40 -9.92 -1.50
N GLY A 208 -4.78 -8.95 -2.16
CA GLY A 208 -4.33 -7.72 -1.53
C GLY A 208 -5.46 -6.84 -0.96
N PRO A 209 -6.53 -6.57 -1.72
CA PRO A 209 -7.64 -5.73 -1.24
C PRO A 209 -8.44 -6.35 -0.11
N ILE A 210 -8.54 -7.68 -0.04
CA ILE A 210 -9.30 -8.38 1.00
C ILE A 210 -8.71 -8.09 2.38
N SER A 211 -7.40 -8.05 2.52
CA SER A 211 -6.78 -7.77 3.82
C SER A 211 -7.16 -6.37 4.34
N GLY A 212 -7.20 -5.37 3.47
CA GLY A 212 -7.68 -4.03 3.80
C GLY A 212 -9.17 -3.98 4.11
N LEU A 213 -9.98 -4.68 3.31
CA LEU A 213 -11.44 -4.72 3.51
C LEU A 213 -11.83 -5.47 4.79
N ASN A 214 -11.10 -6.49 5.17
CA ASN A 214 -11.32 -7.24 6.41
C ASN A 214 -11.22 -6.37 7.67
N THR A 215 -10.50 -5.25 7.61
CA THR A 215 -10.44 -4.29 8.73
C THR A 215 -11.64 -3.34 8.77
N VAL A 216 -12.25 -3.05 7.63
CA VAL A 216 -13.33 -2.06 7.49
C VAL A 216 -14.71 -2.70 7.59
N ILE A 217 -14.90 -3.89 6.98
CA ILE A 217 -16.18 -4.56 6.91
C ILE A 217 -16.81 -4.85 8.28
N PRO A 218 -16.07 -5.33 9.29
CA PRO A 218 -16.65 -5.55 10.62
C PRO A 218 -17.16 -4.26 11.30
N VAL A 219 -16.67 -3.12 10.86
CA VAL A 219 -16.98 -1.80 11.43
C VAL A 219 -18.18 -1.17 10.75
N VAL A 220 -18.41 -1.46 9.46
CA VAL A 220 -19.49 -0.84 8.68
C VAL A 220 -20.70 -1.75 8.64
N PRO A 221 -21.80 -1.43 9.34
CA PRO A 221 -23.01 -2.25 9.37
C PRO A 221 -23.58 -2.50 7.97
N GLY A 222 -23.96 -3.74 7.68
CA GLY A 222 -24.56 -4.12 6.40
C GLY A 222 -23.57 -4.18 5.23
N SER A 223 -22.28 -4.07 5.48
CA SER A 223 -21.26 -4.25 4.44
C SER A 223 -20.92 -5.73 4.24
N GLU A 224 -20.70 -6.11 2.98
CA GLU A 224 -20.28 -7.44 2.59
C GLU A 224 -18.94 -7.39 1.84
N LEU A 225 -18.01 -8.28 2.21
CA LEU A 225 -16.66 -8.34 1.66
C LEU A 225 -16.66 -8.45 0.13
N MET A 226 -17.46 -9.36 -0.41
CA MET A 226 -17.49 -9.60 -1.85
C MET A 226 -18.07 -8.42 -2.63
N CYS A 227 -19.10 -7.76 -2.11
CA CYS A 227 -19.68 -6.57 -2.71
C CYS A 227 -18.71 -5.39 -2.69
N ALA A 228 -18.04 -5.15 -1.56
CA ALA A 228 -17.06 -4.10 -1.42
C ALA A 228 -15.85 -4.33 -2.34
N ASN A 229 -15.33 -5.55 -2.40
CA ASN A 229 -14.22 -5.93 -3.27
C ASN A 229 -14.58 -5.76 -4.76
N LYS A 230 -15.74 -6.23 -5.19
CA LYS A 230 -16.22 -6.07 -6.57
C LYS A 230 -16.37 -4.61 -6.97
N PHE A 231 -16.87 -3.78 -6.05
CA PHE A 231 -17.06 -2.34 -6.31
C PHE A 231 -15.72 -1.61 -6.46
N GLN A 232 -14.78 -1.83 -5.53
CA GLN A 232 -13.50 -1.11 -5.56
C GLN A 232 -12.55 -1.63 -6.64
N ARG A 233 -12.61 -2.91 -7.00
CA ARG A 233 -11.72 -3.53 -7.99
C ARG A 233 -11.68 -2.75 -9.31
N LEU A 234 -12.83 -2.32 -9.82
CA LEU A 234 -12.89 -1.56 -11.07
C LEU A 234 -12.17 -0.20 -10.96
N ASN A 235 -12.30 0.48 -9.81
CA ASN A 235 -11.62 1.75 -9.58
C ASN A 235 -10.10 1.56 -9.49
N HIS A 236 -9.63 0.52 -8.82
CA HIS A 236 -8.21 0.23 -8.68
C HIS A 236 -7.59 -0.21 -10.01
N VAL A 237 -8.25 -1.09 -10.76
CA VAL A 237 -7.79 -1.50 -12.09
C VAL A 237 -7.65 -0.30 -13.02
N ALA A 238 -8.68 0.55 -13.10
CA ALA A 238 -8.62 1.77 -13.90
C ALA A 238 -7.49 2.70 -13.45
N GLY A 239 -7.29 2.84 -12.14
CA GLY A 239 -6.22 3.65 -11.57
C GLY A 239 -4.82 3.15 -11.91
N TRP A 240 -4.58 1.87 -11.81
CA TRP A 240 -3.27 1.29 -12.12
C TRP A 240 -2.97 1.27 -13.62
N ILE A 241 -4.00 1.10 -14.46
CA ILE A 241 -3.84 1.28 -15.92
C ILE A 241 -3.45 2.73 -16.23
N ALA A 242 -4.11 3.71 -15.62
CA ALA A 242 -3.75 5.11 -15.80
C ALA A 242 -2.32 5.38 -15.33
N ALA A 243 -1.89 4.84 -14.19
CA ALA A 243 -0.53 4.95 -13.69
C ALA A 243 0.49 4.33 -14.67
N ALA A 244 0.18 3.17 -15.23
CA ALA A 244 1.03 2.52 -16.22
C ALA A 244 1.18 3.36 -17.50
N ILE A 245 0.09 3.97 -17.99
CA ILE A 245 0.11 4.87 -19.17
C ILE A 245 0.96 6.11 -18.87
N ILE A 246 0.81 6.71 -17.69
CA ILE A 246 1.62 7.86 -17.28
C ILE A 246 3.10 7.48 -17.20
N THR A 247 3.41 6.30 -16.65
CA THR A 247 4.80 5.80 -16.60
C THR A 247 5.38 5.64 -17.99
N ALA A 248 4.63 5.02 -18.91
CA ALA A 248 5.07 4.89 -20.29
C ALA A 248 5.30 6.26 -20.95
N GLY A 249 4.45 7.25 -20.66
CA GLY A 249 4.63 8.63 -21.14
C GLY A 249 5.88 9.32 -20.60
N LEU A 250 6.22 9.08 -19.33
CA LEU A 250 7.41 9.65 -18.69
C LEU A 250 8.73 9.02 -19.18
N THR A 251 8.69 7.82 -19.76
CA THR A 251 9.87 7.13 -20.32
C THR A 251 10.14 7.50 -21.76
N LEU A 252 9.22 8.18 -22.41
CA LEU A 252 9.36 8.67 -23.79
C LEU A 252 9.87 10.13 -23.86
N VAL A 253 10.02 10.77 -22.73
CA VAL A 253 10.59 12.11 -22.56
C VAL A 253 11.98 12.02 -21.94
#